data_690a630056035b144c0f26edd8746d55
#
_entry.id   690a630056035b144c0f26edd8746d55
#
_cell.length_a   1.000
_cell.length_b   1.000
_cell.length_c   1.000
_cell.angle_alpha   90.00
_cell.angle_beta   90.00
_cell.angle_gamma   90.00
#
_symmetry.space_group_name_H-M   'P 1'
#
loop_
_entity.id
_entity.type
_entity.pdbx_description
1 polymer ?
#
loop_
_entity_poly.entity_id
_entity_poly.type
_entity_poly.pdbx_seq_one_letter_code
_entity_poly.pdbx_strand_id
1 'polypeptide(L)'
;MPLYKTITVDDKAKVLIWKVEETESQLSEGVVLTPHCQERMMGMKSELHRRGFLSIRHLMAVEGYVDHDLFYDDAGKPHLKDGKFISITHSHEFTGIIISDSTEVGIDIEMQRDKILRIANKYTPLEEYKTVANSDALIRKLTIVWGAKESLFKIYAQHGLSFLHHINITDFSLSDSETTGTILYKGKSSHYNIIFLEFEGYTCVYAIKN
;
A
#
# COMPACT_ATOMS: atom_id res chain seq x y z
N MET A 1 8.35 18.63 -9.82
CA MET A 1 7.30 17.59 -9.81
C MET A 1 7.72 16.54 -8.81
N PRO A 2 6.99 16.30 -7.76
CA PRO A 2 7.41 15.43 -6.66
C PRO A 2 7.00 13.96 -6.82
N LEU A 3 7.05 13.44 -8.06
CA LEU A 3 7.17 12.00 -8.24
C LEU A 3 8.49 11.57 -7.57
N TYR A 4 8.35 11.00 -6.39
CA TYR A 4 9.48 10.65 -5.54
C TYR A 4 10.25 9.45 -6.09
N LYS A 5 9.50 8.41 -6.52
CA LYS A 5 10.11 7.18 -7.00
C LYS A 5 9.22 6.43 -7.97
N THR A 6 9.83 5.86 -9.00
CA THR A 6 9.21 4.86 -9.88
C THR A 6 10.02 3.57 -9.79
N ILE A 7 9.37 2.42 -9.61
CA ILE A 7 9.99 1.10 -9.58
C ILE A 7 9.30 0.25 -10.64
N THR A 8 10.04 -0.16 -11.64
CA THR A 8 9.61 -1.20 -12.58
C THR A 8 9.90 -2.54 -11.93
N VAL A 9 8.85 -3.29 -11.59
CA VAL A 9 8.98 -4.56 -10.87
C VAL A 9 9.35 -5.67 -11.86
N ASP A 10 8.65 -5.68 -12.98
CA ASP A 10 8.91 -6.47 -14.16
C ASP A 10 8.29 -5.73 -15.36
N ASP A 11 8.23 -6.37 -16.53
CA ASP A 11 7.61 -5.77 -17.72
C ASP A 11 6.10 -5.50 -17.57
N LYS A 12 5.47 -5.93 -16.48
CA LYS A 12 4.02 -5.94 -16.28
C LYS A 12 3.52 -5.19 -15.06
N ALA A 13 4.40 -4.83 -14.12
CA ALA A 13 4.00 -4.14 -12.89
C ALA A 13 4.91 -2.95 -12.59
N LYS A 14 4.30 -1.86 -12.13
CA LYS A 14 4.98 -0.61 -11.80
C LYS A 14 4.47 -0.02 -10.50
N VAL A 15 5.39 0.38 -9.63
CA VAL A 15 5.13 1.12 -8.39
C VAL A 15 5.52 2.57 -8.60
N LEU A 16 4.64 3.49 -8.22
CA LEU A 16 4.90 4.92 -8.21
C LEU A 16 4.63 5.48 -6.81
N ILE A 17 5.56 6.29 -6.32
CA ILE A 17 5.50 6.93 -5.01
C ILE A 17 5.59 8.44 -5.20
N TRP A 18 4.71 9.17 -4.51
CA TRP A 18 4.67 10.63 -4.49
C TRP A 18 4.99 11.14 -3.09
N LYS A 19 5.83 12.15 -2.99
CA LYS A 19 6.03 12.90 -1.76
C LYS A 19 5.17 14.16 -1.82
N VAL A 20 4.22 14.28 -0.93
CA VAL A 20 3.21 15.35 -0.93
C VAL A 20 3.80 16.60 -0.28
N GLU A 21 4.49 17.43 -1.06
CA GLU A 21 5.06 18.69 -0.61
C GLU A 21 4.20 19.90 -1.01
N GLU A 22 3.35 19.74 -2.04
CA GLU A 22 2.51 20.80 -2.57
C GLU A 22 1.31 21.11 -1.67
N THR A 23 0.80 22.34 -1.83
CA THR A 23 -0.49 22.76 -1.27
C THR A 23 -1.65 22.05 -1.97
N GLU A 24 -2.82 22.04 -1.34
CA GLU A 24 -4.04 21.51 -1.94
C GLU A 24 -4.39 22.23 -3.25
N SER A 25 -4.19 23.55 -3.33
CA SER A 25 -4.44 24.35 -4.54
C SER A 25 -3.55 23.87 -5.69
N GLN A 26 -2.25 23.71 -5.44
CA GLN A 26 -1.29 23.24 -6.45
C GLN A 26 -1.62 21.83 -6.94
N LEU A 27 -2.01 20.92 -6.02
CA LEU A 27 -2.41 19.57 -6.40
C LEU A 27 -3.76 19.51 -7.13
N SER A 28 -4.61 20.54 -6.99
CA SER A 28 -5.88 20.62 -7.72
C SER A 28 -5.71 21.06 -9.17
N GLU A 29 -4.58 21.69 -9.51
CA GLU A 29 -4.32 22.18 -10.87
C GLU A 29 -4.25 21.01 -11.86
N GLY A 30 -5.08 21.08 -12.91
CA GLY A 30 -5.14 20.05 -13.97
C GLY A 30 -5.86 18.77 -13.59
N VAL A 31 -6.34 18.62 -12.35
CA VAL A 31 -7.11 17.45 -11.91
C VAL A 31 -8.60 17.69 -12.12
N VAL A 32 -9.23 16.86 -12.97
CA VAL A 32 -10.68 16.85 -13.18
C VAL A 32 -11.27 15.67 -12.45
N LEU A 33 -11.96 15.95 -11.35
CA LEU A 33 -12.62 14.92 -10.53
C LEU A 33 -14.03 14.62 -11.05
N THR A 34 -14.43 13.36 -10.97
CA THR A 34 -15.83 12.94 -11.13
C THR A 34 -16.71 13.54 -10.02
N PRO A 35 -18.04 13.72 -10.22
CA PRO A 35 -18.92 14.22 -9.19
C PRO A 35 -18.82 13.46 -7.88
N HIS A 36 -18.75 12.12 -7.94
CA HIS A 36 -18.57 11.27 -6.77
C HIS A 36 -17.26 11.57 -6.01
N CYS A 37 -16.15 11.75 -6.72
CA CYS A 37 -14.85 12.09 -6.13
C CYS A 37 -14.81 13.51 -5.56
N GLN A 38 -15.55 14.46 -6.17
CA GLN A 38 -15.73 15.81 -5.63
C GLN A 38 -16.47 15.77 -4.29
N GLU A 39 -17.60 15.07 -4.21
CA GLU A 39 -18.35 14.89 -2.96
C GLU A 39 -17.49 14.23 -1.87
N ARG A 40 -16.78 13.18 -2.23
CA ARG A 40 -15.86 12.48 -1.32
C ARG A 40 -14.78 13.42 -0.80
N MET A 41 -14.17 14.21 -1.65
CA MET A 41 -13.13 15.18 -1.27
C MET A 41 -13.70 16.28 -0.36
N MET A 42 -14.89 16.83 -0.68
CA MET A 42 -15.56 17.81 0.18
C MET A 42 -15.91 17.28 1.57
N GLY A 43 -16.17 15.98 1.69
CA GLY A 43 -16.38 15.30 2.98
C GLY A 43 -15.11 15.09 3.83
N MET A 44 -13.92 15.27 3.26
CA MET A 44 -12.66 15.09 3.97
C MET A 44 -12.30 16.32 4.81
N LYS A 45 -12.34 16.18 6.14
CA LYS A 45 -12.01 17.28 7.07
C LYS A 45 -10.53 17.66 7.10
N SER A 46 -9.66 16.71 6.87
CA SER A 46 -8.19 16.90 6.94
C SER A 46 -7.65 17.34 5.58
N GLU A 47 -6.95 18.48 5.57
CA GLU A 47 -6.20 18.94 4.39
C GLU A 47 -5.16 17.90 3.93
N LEU A 48 -4.49 17.26 4.88
CA LEU A 48 -3.53 16.20 4.58
C LEU A 48 -4.19 15.05 3.78
N HIS A 49 -5.41 14.66 4.15
CA HIS A 49 -6.15 13.63 3.41
C HIS A 49 -6.57 14.11 2.02
N ARG A 50 -6.99 15.39 1.86
CA ARG A 50 -7.34 15.95 0.55
C ARG A 50 -6.13 16.05 -0.37
N ARG A 51 -4.97 16.48 0.17
CA ARG A 51 -3.70 16.51 -0.56
C ARG A 51 -3.28 15.11 -1.00
N GLY A 52 -3.33 14.12 -0.10
CA GLY A 52 -3.08 12.71 -0.43
C GLY A 52 -4.04 12.18 -1.49
N PHE A 53 -5.31 12.52 -1.41
CA PHE A 53 -6.33 12.14 -2.39
C PHE A 53 -6.01 12.72 -3.79
N LEU A 54 -5.60 13.97 -3.88
CA LEU A 54 -5.22 14.62 -5.15
C LEU A 54 -3.92 14.07 -5.71
N SER A 55 -2.91 13.83 -4.87
CA SER A 55 -1.61 13.30 -5.31
C SER A 55 -1.73 11.91 -5.97
N ILE A 56 -2.69 11.10 -5.55
CA ILE A 56 -3.01 9.82 -6.22
C ILE A 56 -3.44 10.06 -7.68
N ARG A 57 -4.18 11.14 -7.99
CA ARG A 57 -4.58 11.49 -9.36
C ARG A 57 -3.38 11.86 -10.23
N HIS A 58 -2.41 12.54 -9.63
CA HIS A 58 -1.14 12.80 -10.32
C HIS A 58 -0.34 11.52 -10.58
N LEU A 59 -0.28 10.60 -9.61
CA LEU A 59 0.33 9.28 -9.84
C LEU A 59 -0.36 8.51 -10.97
N MET A 60 -1.68 8.52 -11.00
CA MET A 60 -2.46 7.89 -12.07
C MET A 60 -2.18 8.56 -13.43
N ALA A 61 -2.08 9.88 -13.46
CA ALA A 61 -1.81 10.64 -14.69
C ALA A 61 -0.42 10.33 -15.29
N VAL A 62 0.58 9.97 -14.46
CA VAL A 62 1.89 9.50 -14.94
C VAL A 62 1.75 8.24 -15.82
N GLU A 63 0.77 7.38 -15.52
CA GLU A 63 0.48 6.16 -16.28
C GLU A 63 -0.67 6.35 -17.30
N GLY A 64 -1.08 7.60 -17.54
CA GLY A 64 -2.07 7.94 -18.56
C GLY A 64 -3.53 7.81 -18.13
N TYR A 65 -3.80 7.59 -16.84
CA TYR A 65 -5.17 7.49 -16.31
C TYR A 65 -5.68 8.82 -15.77
N VAL A 66 -6.98 9.02 -15.87
CA VAL A 66 -7.73 10.12 -15.27
C VAL A 66 -8.66 9.60 -14.16
N ASP A 67 -9.23 10.50 -13.33
CA ASP A 67 -10.11 10.11 -12.23
C ASP A 67 -11.30 9.25 -12.69
N HIS A 68 -11.80 9.47 -13.91
CA HIS A 68 -12.90 8.69 -14.48
C HIS A 68 -12.55 7.21 -14.76
N ASP A 69 -11.27 6.86 -14.85
CA ASP A 69 -10.83 5.49 -15.12
C ASP A 69 -10.80 4.63 -13.86
N LEU A 70 -10.84 5.27 -12.69
CA LEU A 70 -10.82 4.62 -11.37
C LEU A 70 -12.25 4.49 -10.83
N PHE A 71 -12.60 3.30 -10.35
CA PHE A 71 -13.82 3.06 -9.59
C PHE A 71 -13.55 2.13 -8.41
N TYR A 72 -14.49 2.06 -7.49
CA TYR A 72 -14.40 1.21 -6.30
C TYR A 72 -15.58 0.25 -6.29
N ASP A 73 -15.31 -1.01 -5.91
CA ASP A 73 -16.36 -2.00 -5.68
C ASP A 73 -17.04 -1.79 -4.31
N ASP A 74 -18.04 -2.63 -4.01
CA ASP A 74 -18.79 -2.57 -2.75
C ASP A 74 -17.93 -2.84 -1.51
N ALA A 75 -16.77 -3.49 -1.67
CA ALA A 75 -15.78 -3.71 -0.61
C ALA A 75 -14.81 -2.53 -0.46
N GLY A 76 -14.89 -1.52 -1.35
CA GLY A 76 -13.98 -0.38 -1.38
C GLY A 76 -12.64 -0.66 -2.06
N LYS A 77 -12.49 -1.79 -2.78
CA LYS A 77 -11.29 -2.09 -3.54
C LYS A 77 -11.26 -1.25 -4.82
N PRO A 78 -10.12 -0.59 -5.14
CA PRO A 78 -9.98 0.17 -6.37
C PRO A 78 -9.81 -0.74 -7.60
N HIS A 79 -10.38 -0.32 -8.71
CA HIS A 79 -10.31 -0.97 -10.01
C HIS A 79 -10.09 0.05 -11.13
N LEU A 80 -9.40 -0.37 -12.20
CA LEU A 80 -9.27 0.40 -13.42
C LEU A 80 -10.24 -0.13 -14.48
N LYS A 81 -10.80 0.78 -15.30
CA LYS A 81 -11.81 0.43 -16.33
C LYS A 81 -11.25 -0.44 -17.45
N ASP A 82 -9.96 -0.39 -17.69
CA ASP A 82 -9.28 -1.22 -18.69
C ASP A 82 -8.99 -2.65 -18.21
N GLY A 83 -9.35 -2.96 -16.96
CA GLY A 83 -9.19 -4.28 -16.35
C GLY A 83 -7.82 -4.55 -15.74
N LYS A 84 -6.88 -3.60 -15.79
CA LYS A 84 -5.62 -3.74 -15.07
C LYS A 84 -5.84 -3.66 -13.57
N PHE A 85 -4.94 -4.29 -12.83
CA PHE A 85 -4.98 -4.29 -11.38
C PHE A 85 -4.32 -3.03 -10.83
N ILE A 86 -4.95 -2.43 -9.83
CA ILE A 86 -4.41 -1.28 -9.10
C ILE A 86 -4.55 -1.47 -7.60
N SER A 87 -3.56 -1.03 -6.83
CA SER A 87 -3.68 -0.83 -5.40
C SER A 87 -3.13 0.53 -5.00
N ILE A 88 -3.72 1.13 -3.98
CA ILE A 88 -3.48 2.52 -3.56
C ILE A 88 -3.14 2.55 -2.07
N THR A 89 -2.19 3.42 -1.71
CA THR A 89 -1.81 3.65 -0.32
C THR A 89 -1.51 5.12 -0.04
N HIS A 90 -1.63 5.52 1.22
CA HIS A 90 -1.20 6.83 1.69
C HIS A 90 -0.80 6.77 3.17
N SER A 91 0.26 7.45 3.53
CA SER A 91 0.70 7.61 4.91
C SER A 91 1.39 8.97 5.06
N HIS A 92 0.77 9.88 5.79
CA HIS A 92 1.28 11.24 6.00
C HIS A 92 1.69 11.96 4.69
N GLU A 93 3.00 12.13 4.49
CA GLU A 93 3.58 12.85 3.35
C GLU A 93 3.74 11.99 2.10
N PHE A 94 3.51 10.70 2.19
CA PHE A 94 3.69 9.80 1.05
C PHE A 94 2.39 9.16 0.60
N THR A 95 2.24 9.10 -0.71
CA THR A 95 1.20 8.31 -1.36
C THR A 95 1.84 7.40 -2.40
N GLY A 96 1.18 6.30 -2.69
CA GLY A 96 1.70 5.33 -3.66
C GLY A 96 0.61 4.58 -4.37
N ILE A 97 0.92 4.16 -5.58
CA ILE A 97 0.12 3.19 -6.32
C ILE A 97 1.01 2.08 -6.86
N ILE A 98 0.43 0.92 -7.03
CA ILE A 98 0.98 -0.13 -7.87
C ILE A 98 -0.05 -0.47 -8.93
N ILE A 99 0.39 -0.60 -10.19
CA ILE A 99 -0.43 -1.01 -11.32
C ILE A 99 0.19 -2.25 -11.94
N SER A 100 -0.63 -3.23 -12.30
CA SER A 100 -0.19 -4.46 -12.97
C SER A 100 -1.14 -4.86 -14.09
N ASP A 101 -0.56 -5.29 -15.21
CA ASP A 101 -1.29 -5.70 -16.40
C ASP A 101 -1.86 -7.13 -16.28
N SER A 102 -1.31 -7.97 -15.41
CA SER A 102 -1.53 -9.42 -15.48
C SER A 102 -1.87 -10.12 -14.18
N THR A 103 -1.59 -9.52 -13.01
CA THR A 103 -1.76 -10.20 -11.73
C THR A 103 -2.22 -9.25 -10.63
N GLU A 104 -2.90 -9.79 -9.63
CA GLU A 104 -3.37 -9.02 -8.47
C GLU A 104 -2.18 -8.50 -7.66
N VAL A 105 -2.24 -7.23 -7.31
CA VAL A 105 -1.19 -6.49 -6.60
C VAL A 105 -1.76 -5.73 -5.41
N GLY A 106 -0.90 -5.53 -4.40
CA GLY A 106 -1.22 -4.71 -3.24
C GLY A 106 -0.03 -3.86 -2.84
N ILE A 107 -0.28 -2.68 -2.30
CA ILE A 107 0.77 -1.78 -1.80
C ILE A 107 0.35 -1.15 -0.48
N ASP A 108 1.34 -0.98 0.39
CA ASP A 108 1.20 -0.22 1.62
C ASP A 108 2.43 0.63 1.89
N ILE A 109 2.23 1.84 2.43
CA ILE A 109 3.29 2.73 2.92
C ILE A 109 2.96 3.09 4.36
N GLU A 110 3.92 2.92 5.26
CA GLU A 110 3.75 3.23 6.68
C GLU A 110 4.96 3.98 7.24
N MET A 111 4.69 4.98 8.07
CA MET A 111 5.72 5.65 8.87
C MET A 111 6.19 4.71 9.99
N GLN A 112 7.50 4.56 10.13
CA GLN A 112 8.13 3.80 11.21
C GLN A 112 7.96 4.54 12.54
N ARG A 113 7.15 3.99 13.45
CA ARG A 113 6.82 4.61 14.75
C ARG A 113 6.67 3.57 15.84
N ASP A 114 7.01 3.94 17.07
CA ASP A 114 6.87 3.10 18.28
C ASP A 114 5.43 2.56 18.49
N LYS A 115 4.44 3.23 17.92
CA LYS A 115 3.05 2.78 17.99
C LYS A 115 2.86 1.36 17.48
N ILE A 116 3.69 0.92 16.52
CA ILE A 116 3.63 -0.44 15.95
C ILE A 116 3.82 -1.52 17.01
N LEU A 117 4.68 -1.26 18.01
CA LEU A 117 4.96 -2.19 19.14
C LEU A 117 3.69 -2.50 19.94
N ARG A 118 2.78 -1.53 20.08
CA ARG A 118 1.56 -1.67 20.89
C ARG A 118 0.50 -2.54 20.24
N ILE A 119 0.57 -2.71 18.93
CA ILE A 119 -0.42 -3.45 18.16
C ILE A 119 0.13 -4.75 17.59
N ALA A 120 1.43 -5.01 17.73
CA ALA A 120 2.12 -6.15 17.12
C ALA A 120 1.41 -7.48 17.40
N ASN A 121 1.02 -7.75 18.63
CA ASN A 121 0.33 -8.97 19.04
C ASN A 121 -1.06 -9.18 18.40
N LYS A 122 -1.60 -8.16 17.73
CA LYS A 122 -2.90 -8.24 17.04
C LYS A 122 -2.78 -8.76 15.62
N TYR A 123 -1.59 -8.71 15.03
CA TYR A 123 -1.41 -9.07 13.62
C TYR A 123 -0.25 -10.02 13.36
N THR A 124 0.67 -10.22 14.31
CA THR A 124 1.79 -11.14 14.14
C THR A 124 2.08 -11.94 15.41
N PRO A 125 2.37 -13.25 15.34
CA PRO A 125 2.74 -14.05 16.50
C PRO A 125 4.12 -13.64 17.02
N LEU A 126 4.31 -13.81 18.35
CA LEU A 126 5.54 -13.45 19.04
C LEU A 126 6.80 -14.13 18.47
N GLU A 127 6.65 -15.29 17.89
CA GLU A 127 7.73 -16.09 17.32
C GLU A 127 8.41 -15.40 16.13
N GLU A 128 7.66 -14.59 15.37
CA GLU A 128 8.15 -13.91 14.16
C GLU A 128 9.12 -12.76 14.46
N TYR A 129 9.28 -12.31 15.72
CA TYR A 129 10.12 -11.15 16.05
C TYR A 129 10.96 -11.26 17.32
N LYS A 130 11.01 -12.43 17.98
CA LYS A 130 11.78 -12.65 19.23
C LYS A 130 13.28 -12.43 19.10
N THR A 131 13.83 -12.49 17.91
CA THR A 131 15.27 -12.48 17.65
C THR A 131 15.85 -11.11 17.30
N VAL A 132 15.04 -10.05 17.35
CA VAL A 132 15.48 -8.72 16.93
C VAL A 132 16.21 -7.99 18.06
N ALA A 133 17.44 -7.57 17.78
CA ALA A 133 18.42 -7.18 18.79
C ALA A 133 18.17 -5.82 19.49
N ASN A 134 17.37 -4.92 18.89
CA ASN A 134 17.08 -3.59 19.47
C ASN A 134 15.70 -3.07 19.03
N SER A 135 15.23 -2.00 19.72
CA SER A 135 13.90 -1.44 19.48
C SER A 135 13.71 -0.89 18.07
N ASP A 136 14.71 -0.25 17.49
CA ASP A 136 14.61 0.36 16.16
C ASP A 136 14.52 -0.73 15.09
N ALA A 137 15.34 -1.76 15.18
CA ALA A 137 15.25 -2.93 14.30
C ALA A 137 13.89 -3.62 14.44
N LEU A 138 13.35 -3.70 15.65
CA LEU A 138 12.03 -4.27 15.90
C LEU A 138 10.91 -3.43 15.28
N ILE A 139 10.96 -2.10 15.41
CA ILE A 139 10.01 -1.19 14.79
C ILE A 139 10.03 -1.36 13.26
N ARG A 140 11.20 -1.39 12.64
CA ARG A 140 11.38 -1.62 11.21
C ARG A 140 10.79 -2.96 10.79
N LYS A 141 11.18 -4.05 11.45
CA LYS A 141 10.68 -5.41 11.16
C LYS A 141 9.16 -5.47 11.24
N LEU A 142 8.58 -4.98 12.33
CA LEU A 142 7.13 -4.98 12.53
C LEU A 142 6.39 -4.09 11.53
N THR A 143 6.98 -2.96 11.12
CA THR A 143 6.38 -2.09 10.10
C THR A 143 6.38 -2.79 8.73
N ILE A 144 7.44 -3.52 8.37
CA ILE A 144 7.47 -4.33 7.15
C ILE A 144 6.41 -5.43 7.20
N VAL A 145 6.31 -6.18 8.31
CA VAL A 145 5.29 -7.24 8.48
C VAL A 145 3.87 -6.66 8.40
N TRP A 146 3.62 -5.52 9.03
CA TRP A 146 2.34 -4.82 8.95
C TRP A 146 1.99 -4.44 7.51
N GLY A 147 2.89 -3.73 6.82
CA GLY A 147 2.70 -3.32 5.42
C GLY A 147 2.51 -4.52 4.48
N ALA A 148 3.21 -5.63 4.73
CA ALA A 148 3.02 -6.87 3.98
C ALA A 148 1.60 -7.42 4.17
N LYS A 149 1.12 -7.49 5.40
CA LYS A 149 -0.24 -7.98 5.69
C LYS A 149 -1.32 -7.04 5.15
N GLU A 150 -1.13 -5.73 5.23
CA GLU A 150 -2.02 -4.74 4.59
C GLU A 150 -2.05 -4.89 3.07
N SER A 151 -0.89 -5.07 2.43
CA SER A 151 -0.79 -5.29 0.99
C SER A 151 -1.53 -6.56 0.56
N LEU A 152 -1.36 -7.66 1.30
CA LEU A 152 -2.06 -8.92 1.05
C LEU A 152 -3.57 -8.81 1.31
N PHE A 153 -3.98 -8.06 2.34
CA PHE A 153 -5.38 -7.81 2.63
C PHE A 153 -6.06 -7.02 1.50
N LYS A 154 -5.38 -6.00 0.95
CA LYS A 154 -5.86 -5.21 -0.20
C LYS A 154 -6.04 -6.07 -1.46
N ILE A 155 -5.19 -7.07 -1.68
CA ILE A 155 -5.35 -8.01 -2.78
C ILE A 155 -6.58 -8.87 -2.56
N TYR A 156 -6.68 -9.50 -1.38
CA TYR A 156 -7.68 -10.52 -1.09
C TYR A 156 -9.09 -9.96 -0.89
N ALA A 157 -9.19 -8.79 -0.25
CA ALA A 157 -10.41 -7.97 -0.08
C ALA A 157 -11.66 -8.75 0.38
N GLN A 158 -11.52 -9.75 1.28
CA GLN A 158 -12.65 -10.53 1.79
C GLN A 158 -12.92 -10.24 3.27
N HIS A 159 -14.21 -10.07 3.59
CA HIS A 159 -14.65 -9.92 4.97
C HIS A 159 -14.28 -11.15 5.83
N GLY A 160 -13.82 -10.88 7.05
CA GLY A 160 -13.47 -11.92 8.03
C GLY A 160 -12.04 -12.44 7.90
N LEU A 161 -11.21 -11.90 7.00
CA LEU A 161 -9.80 -12.22 6.94
C LEU A 161 -9.09 -11.64 8.17
N SER A 162 -8.45 -12.49 8.97
CA SER A 162 -7.68 -12.11 10.15
C SER A 162 -6.20 -12.02 9.80
N PHE A 163 -5.55 -10.90 10.11
CA PHE A 163 -4.11 -10.71 9.92
C PHE A 163 -3.28 -11.71 10.75
N LEU A 164 -3.72 -12.00 11.96
CA LEU A 164 -3.01 -12.90 12.87
C LEU A 164 -3.15 -14.38 12.48
N HIS A 165 -4.36 -14.79 12.04
CA HIS A 165 -4.67 -16.22 11.89
C HIS A 165 -4.64 -16.72 10.44
N HIS A 166 -4.78 -15.82 9.46
CA HIS A 166 -4.92 -16.22 8.07
C HIS A 166 -3.80 -15.77 7.16
N ILE A 167 -3.02 -14.74 7.57
CA ILE A 167 -1.93 -14.19 6.78
C ILE A 167 -0.60 -14.48 7.48
N ASN A 168 0.22 -15.29 6.83
CA ASN A 168 1.57 -15.62 7.29
C ASN A 168 2.59 -14.93 6.38
N ILE A 169 3.61 -14.31 6.98
CA ILE A 169 4.77 -13.73 6.29
C ILE A 169 5.98 -14.58 6.66
N THR A 170 6.68 -15.09 5.66
CA THR A 170 7.93 -15.82 5.86
C THR A 170 8.96 -14.91 6.53
N ASP A 171 9.68 -15.43 7.50
CA ASP A 171 10.73 -14.67 8.19
C ASP A 171 11.82 -14.20 7.22
N PHE A 172 12.37 -13.02 7.50
CA PHE A 172 13.36 -12.35 6.64
C PHE A 172 14.36 -11.56 7.50
N SER A 173 15.52 -11.28 6.94
CA SER A 173 16.49 -10.36 7.52
C SER A 173 16.18 -8.91 7.13
N LEU A 174 16.54 -7.95 7.96
CA LEU A 174 16.44 -6.51 7.63
C LEU A 174 17.42 -6.07 6.51
N SER A 175 18.35 -6.93 6.14
CA SER A 175 19.23 -6.75 4.97
C SER A 175 18.60 -7.24 3.66
N ASP A 176 17.51 -7.98 3.73
CA ASP A 176 16.78 -8.45 2.55
C ASP A 176 15.92 -7.33 1.99
N SER A 177 15.53 -7.44 0.74
CA SER A 177 14.58 -6.54 0.07
C SER A 177 13.26 -7.23 -0.28
N GLU A 178 13.16 -8.54 -0.02
CA GLU A 178 12.00 -9.35 -0.38
C GLU A 178 11.78 -10.51 0.61
N THR A 179 10.55 -11.00 0.62
CA THR A 179 10.13 -12.20 1.32
C THR A 179 8.90 -12.78 0.61
N THR A 180 8.28 -13.79 1.21
CA THR A 180 7.04 -14.38 0.71
C THR A 180 5.93 -14.31 1.75
N GLY A 181 4.69 -14.36 1.28
CA GLY A 181 3.52 -14.42 2.13
C GLY A 181 2.52 -15.45 1.65
N THR A 182 1.73 -15.95 2.58
CA THR A 182 0.68 -16.91 2.31
C THR A 182 -0.61 -16.49 2.99
N ILE A 183 -1.73 -16.55 2.28
CA ILE A 183 -3.06 -16.46 2.86
C ILE A 183 -3.67 -17.86 2.88
N LEU A 184 -4.05 -18.32 4.07
CA LEU A 184 -4.85 -19.53 4.25
C LEU A 184 -6.21 -19.13 4.80
N TYR A 185 -7.25 -19.18 3.95
CA TYR A 185 -8.58 -18.77 4.34
C TYR A 185 -9.66 -19.64 3.69
N LYS A 186 -10.61 -20.12 4.49
CA LYS A 186 -11.70 -21.02 4.04
C LYS A 186 -11.20 -22.23 3.25
N GLY A 187 -10.08 -22.83 3.69
CA GLY A 187 -9.48 -24.01 3.07
C GLY A 187 -8.75 -23.76 1.74
N LYS A 188 -8.61 -22.50 1.32
CA LYS A 188 -7.84 -22.11 0.14
C LYS A 188 -6.52 -21.48 0.56
N SER A 189 -5.43 -21.84 -0.13
CA SER A 189 -4.11 -21.25 0.03
C SER A 189 -3.78 -20.40 -1.18
N SER A 190 -3.20 -19.22 -0.94
CA SER A 190 -2.68 -18.31 -1.98
C SER A 190 -1.29 -17.84 -1.58
N HIS A 191 -0.38 -17.72 -2.54
CA HIS A 191 1.01 -17.37 -2.33
C HIS A 191 1.37 -16.06 -3.02
N TYR A 192 2.28 -15.31 -2.42
CA TYR A 192 2.62 -13.96 -2.85
C TYR A 192 4.12 -13.71 -2.69
N ASN A 193 4.70 -13.03 -3.66
CA ASN A 193 6.00 -12.39 -3.50
C ASN A 193 5.79 -11.03 -2.86
N ILE A 194 6.61 -10.70 -1.87
CA ILE A 194 6.54 -9.45 -1.10
C ILE A 194 7.87 -8.76 -1.22
N ILE A 195 7.85 -7.53 -1.68
CA ILE A 195 9.02 -6.68 -1.83
C ILE A 195 8.85 -5.47 -0.93
N PHE A 196 9.94 -5.03 -0.30
CA PHE A 196 9.92 -3.89 0.60
C PHE A 196 11.15 -3.00 0.45
N LEU A 197 10.95 -1.72 0.75
CA LEU A 197 12.00 -0.72 0.75
C LEU A 197 11.73 0.31 1.84
N GLU A 198 12.79 0.93 2.33
CA GLU A 198 12.73 1.95 3.38
C GLU A 198 13.31 3.27 2.84
N PHE A 199 12.69 4.37 3.20
CA PHE A 199 13.11 5.72 2.84
C PHE A 199 12.53 6.75 3.82
N GLU A 200 13.30 7.75 4.19
CA GLU A 200 12.87 8.91 5.01
C GLU A 200 12.04 8.54 6.26
N GLY A 201 12.34 7.41 6.91
CA GLY A 201 11.58 6.94 8.09
C GLY A 201 10.25 6.28 7.76
N TYR A 202 10.02 5.94 6.49
CA TYR A 202 8.88 5.15 6.01
C TYR A 202 9.32 3.79 5.48
N THR A 203 8.38 2.88 5.49
CA THR A 203 8.48 1.57 4.84
C THR A 203 7.40 1.48 3.76
N CYS A 204 7.78 1.17 2.54
CA CYS A 204 6.87 0.79 1.47
C CYS A 204 6.97 -0.71 1.26
N VAL A 205 5.83 -1.39 1.25
CA VAL A 205 5.73 -2.82 0.97
C VAL A 205 4.73 -3.02 -0.16
N TYR A 206 5.08 -3.85 -1.12
CA TYR A 206 4.12 -4.27 -2.15
C TYR A 206 4.18 -5.77 -2.35
N ALA A 207 3.04 -6.33 -2.68
CA ALA A 207 2.84 -7.76 -2.88
C ALA A 207 2.28 -8.05 -4.28
N ILE A 208 2.75 -9.15 -4.85
CA ILE A 208 2.35 -9.65 -6.15
C ILE A 208 1.91 -11.11 -5.97
N LYS A 209 0.75 -11.44 -6.51
CA LYS A 209 0.24 -12.80 -6.47
C LYS A 209 0.98 -13.70 -7.44
N ASN A 210 1.41 -14.87 -6.97
CA ASN A 210 2.08 -15.89 -7.77
C ASN A 210 1.10 -16.65 -8.66
#